data_046027b8ebc8d667686c1883324ee526
#
_entry.id   046027b8ebc8d667686c1883324ee526
#
_cell.length_a   1.000
_cell.length_b   1.000
_cell.length_c   1.000
_cell.angle_alpha   90.00
_cell.angle_beta   90.00
_cell.angle_gamma   90.00
#
_symmetry.space_group_name_H-M   'P 1'
#
loop_
_entity.id
_entity.type
_entity.pdbx_description
1 polymer ?
#
loop_
_entity_poly.entity_id
_entity_poly.type
_entity_poly.pdbx_seq_one_letter_code
_entity_poly.pdbx_strand_id
1 'polypeptide(L)'
;MSVSKLSAKEIKKVPQLLGETDVIRTLTLLPGISTVGEGASGFNVRGGNADQNLIILDEAPVYNSSHLFGFFSIFNADAVKDVKLYKGGMPANYGGRLSSVLDIRQKEGNSKKFAANGGIGLLSSRLTLEGPIIKDKVNFMLAGRRSYFDLFFPLFDVPELDQSIAYFYDFNAKLNAKISKKDKIYLSAYFGRDQFSAAELFKFGWGNWTSTLRWNRVISPKWFFNASAVYSDYKYQLGADGTTPFEWDSRIRNLVQN
;
A
#
# COMPACT_ATOMS: atom_id res chain seq x y z
N MET A 1 -11.13 -20.97 -11.34
CA MET A 1 -10.66 -19.83 -10.54
C MET A 1 -9.95 -18.85 -11.45
N SER A 2 -10.40 -17.58 -11.55
CA SER A 2 -9.74 -16.58 -12.41
C SER A 2 -8.79 -15.75 -11.56
N VAL A 3 -7.52 -16.17 -11.52
CA VAL A 3 -6.47 -15.51 -10.73
C VAL A 3 -5.43 -14.93 -11.68
N SER A 4 -5.12 -13.65 -11.54
CA SER A 4 -3.98 -13.00 -12.18
C SER A 4 -2.87 -12.80 -11.12
N LYS A 5 -1.64 -13.13 -11.49
CA LYS A 5 -0.48 -12.93 -10.61
C LYS A 5 0.54 -12.07 -11.33
N LEU A 6 1.03 -11.03 -10.66
CA LEU A 6 2.07 -10.15 -11.14
C LEU A 6 3.26 -10.19 -10.16
N SER A 7 4.44 -10.41 -10.68
CA SER A 7 5.68 -10.27 -9.94
C SER A 7 6.17 -8.82 -9.93
N ALA A 8 7.01 -8.47 -8.96
CA ALA A 8 7.66 -7.15 -8.91
C ALA A 8 8.43 -6.82 -10.22
N LYS A 9 8.97 -7.83 -10.92
CA LYS A 9 9.66 -7.64 -12.20
C LYS A 9 8.71 -7.23 -13.32
N GLU A 10 7.51 -7.80 -13.37
CA GLU A 10 6.49 -7.47 -14.37
C GLU A 10 5.92 -6.08 -14.11
N ILE A 11 5.64 -5.73 -12.85
CA ILE A 11 5.18 -4.40 -12.45
C ILE A 11 6.19 -3.31 -12.89
N LYS A 12 7.48 -3.54 -12.69
CA LYS A 12 8.55 -2.58 -13.08
C LYS A 12 8.79 -2.45 -14.59
N LYS A 13 8.23 -3.34 -15.41
CA LYS A 13 8.33 -3.23 -16.88
C LYS A 13 7.29 -2.30 -17.50
N VAL A 14 6.23 -2.00 -16.77
CA VAL A 14 5.18 -1.08 -17.24
C VAL A 14 5.73 0.35 -17.26
N PRO A 15 5.37 1.14 -18.28
CA PRO A 15 5.77 2.55 -18.34
C PRO A 15 5.39 3.30 -17.07
N GLN A 16 6.36 4.06 -16.57
CA GLN A 16 6.20 4.84 -15.34
C GLN A 16 5.45 6.15 -15.62
N LEU A 17 4.49 6.48 -14.79
CA LEU A 17 3.89 7.82 -14.79
C LEU A 17 4.71 8.72 -13.88
N LEU A 18 5.21 9.84 -14.43
CA LEU A 18 5.97 10.84 -13.65
C LEU A 18 7.15 10.27 -12.86
N GLY A 19 7.74 9.17 -13.36
CA GLY A 19 8.87 8.50 -12.72
C GLY A 19 8.51 7.49 -11.61
N GLU A 20 7.22 7.23 -11.40
CA GLU A 20 6.73 6.27 -10.42
C GLU A 20 6.13 5.02 -11.07
N THR A 21 6.54 3.86 -10.57
CA THR A 21 5.93 2.58 -10.92
C THR A 21 4.69 2.35 -10.05
N ASP A 22 3.52 2.25 -10.68
CA ASP A 22 2.26 2.10 -9.96
C ASP A 22 1.70 0.67 -10.08
N VAL A 23 1.43 0.06 -8.93
CA VAL A 23 0.91 -1.31 -8.84
C VAL A 23 -0.53 -1.40 -9.33
N ILE A 24 -1.40 -0.48 -8.91
CA ILE A 24 -2.82 -0.48 -9.31
C ILE A 24 -2.94 -0.20 -10.80
N ARG A 25 -2.20 0.76 -11.32
CA ARG A 25 -2.19 1.08 -12.75
C ARG A 25 -1.69 -0.09 -13.60
N THR A 26 -0.74 -0.87 -13.09
CA THR A 26 -0.32 -2.11 -13.78
C THR A 26 -1.45 -3.13 -13.85
N LEU A 27 -2.29 -3.22 -12.82
CA LEU A 27 -3.45 -4.12 -12.82
C LEU A 27 -4.51 -3.72 -13.85
N THR A 28 -4.70 -2.45 -14.13
CA THR A 28 -5.70 -1.98 -15.11
C THR A 28 -5.36 -2.36 -16.56
N LEU A 29 -4.13 -2.80 -16.83
CA LEU A 29 -3.75 -3.39 -18.11
C LEU A 29 -4.23 -4.84 -18.29
N LEU A 30 -4.73 -5.49 -17.24
CA LEU A 30 -5.20 -6.85 -17.29
C LEU A 30 -6.67 -6.92 -17.79
N PRO A 31 -7.06 -7.94 -18.56
CA PRO A 31 -8.44 -8.07 -19.06
C PRO A 31 -9.47 -8.08 -17.92
N GLY A 32 -10.55 -7.33 -18.10
CA GLY A 32 -11.67 -7.24 -17.16
C GLY A 32 -11.41 -6.38 -15.94
N ILE A 33 -10.42 -5.50 -15.99
CA ILE A 33 -10.13 -4.47 -14.99
C ILE A 33 -10.22 -3.12 -15.70
N SER A 34 -10.87 -2.16 -15.06
CA SER A 34 -10.95 -0.77 -15.52
C SER A 34 -10.64 0.19 -14.39
N THR A 35 -10.19 1.39 -14.73
CA THR A 35 -10.07 2.50 -13.78
C THR A 35 -11.44 3.03 -13.40
N VAL A 36 -11.56 3.64 -12.22
CA VAL A 36 -12.79 4.33 -11.78
C VAL A 36 -12.99 5.65 -12.56
N GLY A 37 -11.91 6.18 -13.13
CA GLY A 37 -11.85 7.43 -13.89
C GLY A 37 -10.46 8.05 -13.81
N GLU A 38 -10.17 9.03 -14.63
CA GLU A 38 -8.92 9.80 -14.53
C GLU A 38 -8.92 10.61 -13.22
N GLY A 39 -7.83 10.53 -12.45
CA GLY A 39 -7.71 11.20 -11.16
C GLY A 39 -8.56 10.60 -10.03
N ALA A 40 -9.18 9.44 -10.24
CA ALA A 40 -9.95 8.74 -9.23
C ALA A 40 -9.18 7.54 -8.66
N SER A 41 -9.32 7.34 -7.35
CA SER A 41 -8.71 6.21 -6.68
C SER A 41 -9.49 4.92 -6.88
N GLY A 42 -8.78 3.81 -7.13
CA GLY A 42 -9.38 2.49 -7.20
C GLY A 42 -9.44 1.89 -8.59
N PHE A 43 -10.04 0.72 -8.67
CA PHE A 43 -10.25 -0.03 -9.90
C PHE A 43 -11.54 -0.83 -9.81
N ASN A 44 -12.13 -1.11 -10.96
CA ASN A 44 -13.33 -1.94 -11.09
C ASN A 44 -12.94 -3.29 -11.69
N VAL A 45 -13.53 -4.37 -11.21
CA VAL A 45 -13.30 -5.71 -11.71
C VAL A 45 -14.61 -6.29 -12.23
N ARG A 46 -14.65 -6.63 -13.52
CA ARG A 46 -15.81 -7.27 -14.18
C ARG A 46 -17.14 -6.54 -13.94
N GLY A 47 -17.11 -5.20 -13.95
CA GLY A 47 -18.30 -4.39 -13.73
C GLY A 47 -18.68 -4.17 -12.26
N GLY A 48 -17.94 -4.75 -11.30
CA GLY A 48 -18.11 -4.42 -9.88
C GLY A 48 -17.54 -3.05 -9.54
N ASN A 49 -18.08 -2.41 -8.51
CA ASN A 49 -17.63 -1.11 -8.04
C ASN A 49 -16.30 -1.20 -7.26
N ALA A 50 -15.60 -0.07 -7.16
CA ALA A 50 -14.30 -0.01 -6.47
C ALA A 50 -14.37 -0.41 -4.99
N ASP A 51 -15.44 -0.05 -4.29
CA ASP A 51 -15.69 -0.40 -2.89
C ASP A 51 -15.98 -1.89 -2.67
N GLN A 52 -16.30 -2.62 -3.73
CA GLN A 52 -16.54 -4.07 -3.70
C GLN A 52 -15.27 -4.91 -3.82
N ASN A 53 -14.11 -4.30 -3.93
CA ASN A 53 -12.82 -4.98 -3.96
C ASN A 53 -12.23 -5.05 -2.54
N LEU A 54 -11.79 -6.23 -2.12
CA LEU A 54 -10.98 -6.39 -0.93
C LEU A 54 -9.51 -6.18 -1.29
N ILE A 55 -8.90 -5.19 -0.71
CA ILE A 55 -7.47 -4.91 -0.91
C ILE A 55 -6.76 -5.22 0.40
N ILE A 56 -5.77 -6.12 0.35
CA ILE A 56 -4.99 -6.53 1.51
C ILE A 56 -3.49 -6.41 1.25
N LEU A 57 -2.78 -5.91 2.25
CA LEU A 57 -1.32 -5.82 2.28
C LEU A 57 -0.79 -6.70 3.41
N ASP A 58 -0.08 -7.77 3.07
CA ASP A 58 0.38 -8.78 4.04
C ASP A 58 -0.73 -9.20 5.03
N GLU A 59 -1.92 -9.56 4.50
CA GLU A 59 -3.13 -9.99 5.21
C GLU A 59 -3.95 -8.87 5.87
N ALA A 60 -3.42 -7.65 6.00
CA ALA A 60 -4.12 -6.52 6.58
C ALA A 60 -4.99 -5.79 5.53
N PRO A 61 -6.28 -5.55 5.80
CA PRO A 61 -7.13 -4.78 4.91
C PRO A 61 -6.69 -3.33 4.82
N VAL A 62 -6.75 -2.79 3.59
CA VAL A 62 -6.48 -1.39 3.27
C VAL A 62 -7.74 -0.76 2.70
N TYR A 63 -8.17 0.37 3.24
CA TYR A 63 -9.44 1.00 2.86
C TYR A 63 -9.31 1.98 1.71
N ASN A 64 -8.27 2.80 1.69
CA ASN A 64 -7.94 3.65 0.55
C ASN A 64 -6.58 3.21 0.01
N SER A 65 -6.54 2.81 -1.25
CA SER A 65 -5.35 2.26 -1.90
C SER A 65 -4.56 3.28 -2.71
N SER A 66 -4.83 4.58 -2.53
CA SER A 66 -4.21 5.62 -3.34
C SER A 66 -3.76 6.85 -2.56
N HIS A 67 -2.77 7.53 -3.13
CA HIS A 67 -2.27 8.82 -2.75
C HIS A 67 -2.68 9.90 -3.77
N LEU A 68 -2.71 11.18 -3.34
CA LEU A 68 -2.99 12.34 -4.18
C LEU A 68 -4.21 12.12 -5.08
N PHE A 69 -5.38 11.85 -4.46
CA PHE A 69 -6.66 11.67 -5.16
C PHE A 69 -6.64 10.59 -6.26
N GLY A 70 -5.80 9.58 -6.16
CA GLY A 70 -5.76 8.46 -7.13
C GLY A 70 -4.63 8.52 -8.15
N PHE A 71 -3.81 9.54 -8.13
CA PHE A 71 -2.66 9.62 -9.05
C PHE A 71 -1.60 8.55 -8.79
N PHE A 72 -1.43 8.13 -7.53
CA PHE A 72 -0.46 7.10 -7.15
C PHE A 72 -1.09 6.06 -6.24
N SER A 73 -0.69 4.80 -6.39
CA SER A 73 -1.06 3.79 -5.40
C SER A 73 -0.21 3.91 -4.12
N ILE A 74 -0.77 3.49 -2.99
CA ILE A 74 -0.04 3.40 -1.72
C ILE A 74 1.05 2.32 -1.74
N PHE A 75 1.06 1.44 -2.75
CA PHE A 75 1.96 0.31 -2.83
C PHE A 75 3.28 0.70 -3.47
N ASN A 76 4.30 0.88 -2.65
CA ASN A 76 5.66 1.12 -3.13
C ASN A 76 6.18 -0.11 -3.89
N ALA A 77 6.37 0.00 -5.20
CA ALA A 77 6.80 -1.10 -6.06
C ALA A 77 8.17 -1.68 -5.66
N ASP A 78 9.01 -0.92 -4.94
CA ASP A 78 10.29 -1.42 -4.43
C ASP A 78 10.11 -2.30 -3.20
N ALA A 79 9.03 -2.12 -2.42
CA ALA A 79 8.69 -2.94 -1.28
C ALA A 79 7.83 -4.17 -1.64
N VAL A 80 7.14 -4.16 -2.80
CA VAL A 80 6.25 -5.24 -3.23
C VAL A 80 7.05 -6.43 -3.77
N LYS A 81 6.67 -7.65 -3.37
CA LYS A 81 7.19 -8.94 -3.84
C LYS A 81 6.34 -9.49 -4.97
N ASP A 82 5.07 -9.68 -4.71
CA ASP A 82 4.07 -10.17 -5.68
C ASP A 82 2.67 -9.65 -5.36
N VAL A 83 1.83 -9.66 -6.38
CA VAL A 83 0.45 -9.23 -6.34
C VAL A 83 -0.41 -10.33 -6.93
N LYS A 84 -1.48 -10.73 -6.23
CA LYS A 84 -2.47 -11.68 -6.72
C LYS A 84 -3.83 -11.01 -6.76
N LEU A 85 -4.47 -11.05 -7.91
CA LEU A 85 -5.84 -10.58 -8.09
C LEU A 85 -6.77 -11.75 -8.38
N TYR A 86 -7.70 -11.99 -7.48
CA TYR A 86 -8.78 -12.96 -7.63
C TYR A 86 -10.00 -12.24 -8.22
N LYS A 87 -10.32 -12.51 -9.49
CA LYS A 87 -11.43 -11.88 -10.24
C LYS A 87 -12.73 -12.68 -10.18
N GLY A 88 -12.82 -13.66 -9.30
CA GLY A 88 -13.94 -14.57 -9.07
C GLY A 88 -13.44 -15.92 -8.55
N GLY A 89 -14.32 -16.70 -7.91
CA GLY A 89 -13.95 -17.94 -7.25
C GLY A 89 -12.94 -17.71 -6.11
N MET A 90 -13.20 -16.72 -5.29
CA MET A 90 -12.35 -16.35 -4.17
C MET A 90 -12.21 -17.51 -3.18
N PRO A 91 -11.00 -17.79 -2.67
CA PRO A 91 -10.83 -18.77 -1.60
C PRO A 91 -11.64 -18.39 -0.36
N ALA A 92 -12.10 -19.41 0.39
CA ALA A 92 -13.00 -19.24 1.55
C ALA A 92 -12.39 -18.42 2.72
N ASN A 93 -11.07 -18.26 2.73
CA ASN A 93 -10.39 -17.41 3.72
C ASN A 93 -10.51 -15.90 3.44
N TYR A 94 -11.06 -15.51 2.29
CA TYR A 94 -11.36 -14.12 1.95
C TYR A 94 -12.86 -13.88 1.99
N GLY A 95 -13.29 -12.81 2.64
CA GLY A 95 -14.70 -12.43 2.76
C GLY A 95 -14.89 -10.93 2.82
N GLY A 96 -16.16 -10.50 2.93
CA GLY A 96 -16.54 -9.11 3.17
C GLY A 96 -16.55 -8.20 1.94
N ARG A 97 -16.23 -8.72 0.73
CA ARG A 97 -16.32 -7.97 -0.54
C ARG A 97 -16.83 -8.87 -1.65
N LEU A 98 -17.49 -8.26 -2.65
CA LEU A 98 -18.28 -8.99 -3.66
C LEU A 98 -17.56 -9.18 -5.00
N SER A 99 -16.70 -8.23 -5.40
CA SER A 99 -16.15 -8.20 -6.77
C SER A 99 -14.81 -8.93 -6.88
N SER A 100 -13.83 -8.54 -6.11
CA SER A 100 -12.49 -9.12 -6.20
C SER A 100 -11.70 -9.08 -4.89
N VAL A 101 -10.58 -9.83 -4.87
CA VAL A 101 -9.58 -9.74 -3.81
C VAL A 101 -8.21 -9.43 -4.43
N LEU A 102 -7.61 -8.34 -4.00
CA LEU A 102 -6.25 -7.95 -4.32
C LEU A 102 -5.34 -8.25 -3.12
N ASP A 103 -4.57 -9.34 -3.21
CA ASP A 103 -3.60 -9.76 -2.18
C ASP A 103 -2.20 -9.28 -2.60
N ILE A 104 -1.64 -8.35 -1.85
CA ILE A 104 -0.33 -7.76 -2.07
C ILE A 104 0.60 -8.20 -0.96
N ARG A 105 1.76 -8.73 -1.36
CA ARG A 105 2.78 -9.18 -0.43
C ARG A 105 4.04 -8.36 -0.53
N GLN A 106 4.55 -7.92 0.61
CA GLN A 106 5.82 -7.21 0.71
C GLN A 106 7.00 -8.18 0.61
N LYS A 107 8.15 -7.67 0.14
CA LYS A 107 9.42 -8.39 0.14
C LYS A 107 9.85 -8.77 1.55
N GLU A 108 10.51 -9.90 1.65
CA GLU A 108 11.04 -10.37 2.93
C GLU A 108 12.38 -9.73 3.32
N GLY A 109 13.02 -9.02 2.36
CA GLY A 109 14.38 -8.52 2.51
C GLY A 109 15.45 -9.57 2.19
N ASN A 110 16.70 -9.15 2.13
CA ASN A 110 17.82 -9.99 1.75
C ASN A 110 18.43 -10.66 3.01
N SER A 111 18.47 -11.98 3.04
CA SER A 111 19.02 -12.73 4.19
C SER A 111 20.54 -12.89 4.19
N LYS A 112 21.23 -12.48 3.10
CA LYS A 112 22.66 -12.74 2.90
C LYS A 112 23.54 -11.50 2.94
N LYS A 113 23.06 -10.39 2.36
CA LYS A 113 23.83 -9.14 2.22
C LYS A 113 22.92 -7.93 2.35
N PHE A 114 23.46 -6.81 2.80
CA PHE A 114 22.81 -5.52 2.74
C PHE A 114 22.66 -5.06 1.29
N ALA A 115 21.51 -4.47 0.99
CA ALA A 115 21.24 -3.83 -0.27
C ALA A 115 20.42 -2.56 -0.04
N ALA A 116 20.68 -1.54 -0.84
CA ALA A 116 19.92 -0.31 -0.89
C ALA A 116 19.46 -0.07 -2.33
N ASN A 117 18.25 0.41 -2.49
CA ASN A 117 17.71 0.85 -3.76
C ASN A 117 16.95 2.15 -3.53
N GLY A 118 17.10 3.12 -4.40
CA GLY A 118 16.42 4.40 -4.26
C GLY A 118 16.33 5.14 -5.57
N GLY A 119 15.55 6.19 -5.57
CA GLY A 119 15.38 7.06 -6.72
C GLY A 119 14.82 8.41 -6.30
N ILE A 120 15.25 9.42 -7.02
CA ILE A 120 14.70 10.77 -6.94
C ILE A 120 14.04 11.04 -8.27
N GLY A 121 12.72 11.17 -8.24
CA GLY A 121 11.88 11.52 -9.39
C GLY A 121 11.49 12.99 -9.35
N LEU A 122 10.74 13.42 -10.36
CA LEU A 122 10.24 14.79 -10.45
C LEU A 122 9.28 15.12 -9.30
N LEU A 123 8.39 14.18 -8.94
CA LEU A 123 7.32 14.41 -7.96
C LEU A 123 7.50 13.68 -6.64
N SER A 124 8.42 12.72 -6.58
CA SER A 124 8.63 11.91 -5.37
C SER A 124 10.05 11.37 -5.27
N SER A 125 10.46 11.07 -4.05
CA SER A 125 11.69 10.35 -3.75
C SER A 125 11.36 9.09 -2.97
N ARG A 126 12.14 8.02 -3.20
CA ARG A 126 11.98 6.74 -2.53
C ARG A 126 13.33 6.13 -2.14
N LEU A 127 13.34 5.39 -1.05
CA LEU A 127 14.49 4.64 -0.57
C LEU A 127 14.03 3.32 0.02
N THR A 128 14.70 2.24 -0.35
CA THR A 128 14.50 0.90 0.22
C THR A 128 15.82 0.36 0.70
N LEU A 129 15.85 -0.11 1.94
CA LEU A 129 16.97 -0.74 2.59
C LEU A 129 16.58 -2.17 2.99
N GLU A 130 17.43 -3.12 2.70
CA GLU A 130 17.20 -4.52 3.08
C GLU A 130 18.51 -5.20 3.48
N GLY A 131 18.43 -6.17 4.38
CA GLY A 131 19.62 -6.89 4.78
C GLY A 131 19.39 -7.87 5.94
N PRO A 132 20.42 -8.66 6.27
CA PRO A 132 20.41 -9.55 7.43
C PRO A 132 20.70 -8.77 8.71
N ILE A 133 19.91 -9.01 9.77
CA ILE A 133 20.29 -8.73 11.15
C ILE A 133 21.14 -9.89 11.66
N ILE A 134 20.69 -11.11 11.38
CA ILE A 134 21.45 -12.35 11.60
C ILE A 134 21.41 -13.12 10.29
N LYS A 135 22.58 -13.32 9.67
CA LYS A 135 22.71 -13.98 8.37
C LYS A 135 21.92 -15.29 8.32
N ASP A 136 21.11 -15.46 7.27
CA ASP A 136 20.25 -16.61 6.98
C ASP A 136 19.18 -16.93 8.07
N LYS A 137 19.08 -16.13 9.13
CA LYS A 137 18.11 -16.31 10.21
C LYS A 137 17.14 -15.17 10.36
N VAL A 138 17.64 -13.92 10.48
CA VAL A 138 16.80 -12.75 10.70
C VAL A 138 17.17 -11.67 9.67
N ASN A 139 16.20 -11.22 8.93
CA ASN A 139 16.39 -10.20 7.90
C ASN A 139 15.25 -9.17 7.93
N PHE A 140 15.54 -8.00 7.42
CA PHE A 140 14.61 -6.89 7.37
C PHE A 140 14.51 -6.28 5.97
N MET A 141 13.42 -5.57 5.73
CA MET A 141 13.21 -4.63 4.65
C MET A 141 12.53 -3.39 5.22
N LEU A 142 13.07 -2.22 4.89
CA LEU A 142 12.50 -0.91 5.19
C LEU A 142 12.41 -0.14 3.87
N ALA A 143 11.26 0.45 3.60
CA ALA A 143 11.09 1.30 2.43
C ALA A 143 10.31 2.54 2.82
N GLY A 144 10.76 3.70 2.35
CA GLY A 144 10.09 4.97 2.52
C GLY A 144 9.94 5.68 1.18
N ARG A 145 8.85 6.43 1.05
CA ARG A 145 8.58 7.28 -0.10
C ARG A 145 7.92 8.57 0.38
N ARG A 146 8.26 9.68 -0.27
CA ARG A 146 7.63 10.98 -0.06
C ARG A 146 7.47 11.71 -1.38
N SER A 147 6.28 12.29 -1.59
CA SER A 147 6.05 13.25 -2.67
C SER A 147 6.29 14.68 -2.19
N TYR A 148 6.56 15.56 -3.13
CA TYR A 148 6.78 16.99 -2.91
C TYR A 148 6.11 17.80 -4.04
N PHE A 149 4.88 17.43 -4.37
CA PHE A 149 4.11 18.05 -5.45
C PHE A 149 3.85 19.54 -5.19
N ASP A 150 3.68 19.91 -3.93
CA ASP A 150 3.50 21.27 -3.46
C ASP A 150 4.69 22.21 -3.75
N LEU A 151 5.90 21.69 -3.92
CA LEU A 151 7.06 22.50 -4.31
C LEU A 151 6.94 23.10 -5.71
N PHE A 152 6.02 22.61 -6.54
CA PHE A 152 5.78 23.12 -7.87
C PHE A 152 4.67 24.18 -7.92
N PHE A 153 3.91 24.37 -6.84
CA PHE A 153 2.81 25.35 -6.81
C PHE A 153 3.23 26.78 -7.14
N PRO A 154 4.37 27.30 -6.63
CA PRO A 154 4.82 28.63 -6.98
C PRO A 154 5.13 28.86 -8.49
N LEU A 155 5.27 27.77 -9.26
CA LEU A 155 5.52 27.87 -10.71
C LEU A 155 4.24 28.14 -11.52
N PHE A 156 3.07 28.04 -10.92
CA PHE A 156 1.79 28.19 -11.63
C PHE A 156 1.24 29.62 -11.61
N ASP A 157 1.89 30.55 -10.92
CA ASP A 157 1.46 31.97 -10.80
C ASP A 157 -0.02 32.13 -10.39
N VAL A 158 -0.46 31.28 -9.46
CA VAL A 158 -1.81 31.25 -8.89
C VAL A 158 -1.69 31.52 -7.40
N PRO A 159 -2.06 32.74 -6.91
CA PRO A 159 -1.85 33.15 -5.52
C PRO A 159 -2.46 32.18 -4.49
N GLU A 160 -3.57 31.54 -4.82
CA GLU A 160 -4.24 30.57 -3.95
C GLU A 160 -3.43 29.29 -3.75
N LEU A 161 -2.50 28.99 -4.65
CA LEU A 161 -1.61 27.82 -4.54
C LEU A 161 -0.39 28.08 -3.67
N ASP A 162 0.07 29.31 -3.51
CA ASP A 162 1.28 29.63 -2.77
C ASP A 162 1.22 29.23 -1.29
N GLN A 163 0.02 29.18 -0.71
CA GLN A 163 -0.24 28.72 0.66
C GLN A 163 -0.85 27.32 0.71
N SER A 164 -0.90 26.63 -0.42
CA SER A 164 -1.49 25.31 -0.51
C SER A 164 -0.45 24.21 -0.25
N ILE A 165 -0.90 23.08 0.30
CA ILE A 165 -0.09 21.91 0.60
C ILE A 165 -0.65 20.73 -0.17
N ALA A 166 0.21 19.96 -0.83
CA ALA A 166 -0.17 18.70 -1.47
C ALA A 166 1.00 17.72 -1.46
N TYR A 167 1.03 16.87 -0.47
CA TYR A 167 2.04 15.82 -0.38
C TYR A 167 1.49 14.54 0.24
N PHE A 168 2.19 13.45 -0.02
CA PHE A 168 2.05 12.21 0.73
C PHE A 168 3.40 11.68 1.17
N TYR A 169 3.36 10.82 2.14
CA TYR A 169 4.50 9.96 2.49
C TYR A 169 4.00 8.59 2.91
N ASP A 170 4.83 7.58 2.66
CA ASP A 170 4.59 6.22 3.12
C ASP A 170 5.86 5.54 3.62
N PHE A 171 5.65 4.59 4.50
CA PHE A 171 6.69 3.78 5.09
C PHE A 171 6.24 2.32 5.16
N ASN A 172 7.12 1.42 4.72
CA ASN A 172 6.94 -0.02 4.78
C ASN A 172 8.05 -0.63 5.61
N ALA A 173 7.71 -1.55 6.49
CA ALA A 173 8.67 -2.31 7.27
C ALA A 173 8.30 -3.79 7.27
N LYS A 174 9.30 -4.66 7.12
CA LYS A 174 9.12 -6.10 7.27
C LYS A 174 10.31 -6.72 7.94
N LEU A 175 10.04 -7.55 8.94
CA LEU A 175 11.01 -8.37 9.65
C LEU A 175 10.65 -9.84 9.49
N ASN A 176 11.62 -10.66 9.17
CA ASN A 176 11.45 -12.11 9.05
C ASN A 176 12.46 -12.80 9.94
N ALA A 177 12.00 -13.74 10.75
CA ALA A 177 12.83 -14.49 11.66
C ALA A 177 12.59 -16.01 11.53
N LYS A 178 13.64 -16.75 11.20
CA LYS A 178 13.66 -18.21 11.29
C LYS A 178 14.08 -18.59 12.70
N ILE A 179 13.10 -18.85 13.56
CA ILE A 179 13.35 -19.20 14.98
C ILE A 179 13.92 -20.62 15.07
N SER A 180 13.39 -21.54 14.24
CA SER A 180 13.85 -22.91 14.15
C SER A 180 13.76 -23.43 12.70
N LYS A 181 14.10 -24.70 12.47
CA LYS A 181 13.87 -25.36 11.17
C LYS A 181 12.38 -25.49 10.85
N LYS A 182 11.51 -25.43 11.87
CA LYS A 182 10.06 -25.59 11.74
C LYS A 182 9.29 -24.30 11.94
N ASP A 183 9.86 -23.28 12.58
CA ASP A 183 9.17 -22.06 13.00
C ASP A 183 9.72 -20.81 12.29
N LYS A 184 8.81 -20.03 11.73
CA LYS A 184 9.10 -18.72 11.15
C LYS A 184 8.12 -17.69 11.68
N ILE A 185 8.63 -16.52 12.03
CA ILE A 185 7.83 -15.36 12.44
C ILE A 185 8.05 -14.25 11.42
N TYR A 186 6.97 -13.58 11.07
CA TYR A 186 6.95 -12.40 10.19
C TYR A 186 6.24 -11.27 10.90
N LEU A 187 6.87 -10.12 10.90
CA LEU A 187 6.24 -8.86 11.29
C LEU A 187 6.28 -7.94 10.09
N SER A 188 5.13 -7.45 9.66
CA SER A 188 5.03 -6.45 8.61
C SER A 188 4.23 -5.25 9.10
N ALA A 189 4.60 -4.06 8.63
CA ALA A 189 3.90 -2.82 8.90
C ALA A 189 3.89 -1.94 7.66
N TYR A 190 2.84 -1.15 7.54
CA TYR A 190 2.69 -0.07 6.60
C TYR A 190 2.10 1.14 7.31
N PHE A 191 2.62 2.30 6.98
CA PHE A 191 2.06 3.59 7.37
C PHE A 191 2.11 4.53 6.17
N GLY A 192 0.99 5.15 5.84
CA GLY A 192 0.91 6.13 4.77
C GLY A 192 -0.06 7.24 5.12
N ARG A 193 0.26 8.46 4.72
CA ARG A 193 -0.58 9.62 4.96
C ARG A 193 -0.51 10.59 3.79
N ASP A 194 -1.66 11.11 3.43
CA ASP A 194 -1.86 12.21 2.51
C ASP A 194 -2.28 13.47 3.26
N GLN A 195 -1.78 14.61 2.80
CA GLN A 195 -2.22 15.92 3.25
C GLN A 195 -2.41 16.84 2.05
N PHE A 196 -3.56 17.45 2.01
CA PHE A 196 -3.92 18.48 1.07
C PHE A 196 -4.58 19.64 1.81
N SER A 197 -4.15 20.87 1.52
CA SER A 197 -4.85 22.07 1.94
C SER A 197 -4.81 23.10 0.82
N ALA A 198 -5.91 23.80 0.62
CA ALA A 198 -6.01 24.91 -0.32
C ALA A 198 -6.14 26.20 0.49
N ALA A 199 -5.02 26.88 0.71
CA ALA A 199 -4.90 28.05 1.55
C ALA A 199 -5.67 27.87 2.90
N GLU A 200 -6.53 28.84 3.27
CA GLU A 200 -7.40 28.74 4.45
C GLU A 200 -8.79 28.17 4.14
N LEU A 201 -9.06 27.77 2.87
CA LEU A 201 -10.38 27.36 2.43
C LEU A 201 -10.77 25.98 2.96
N PHE A 202 -9.91 24.99 2.78
CA PHE A 202 -10.16 23.66 3.31
C PHE A 202 -8.88 22.83 3.51
N LYS A 203 -8.96 21.88 4.44
CA LYS A 203 -7.95 20.88 4.74
C LYS A 203 -8.55 19.50 4.55
N PHE A 204 -7.77 18.63 3.93
CA PHE A 204 -8.18 17.28 3.61
C PHE A 204 -7.03 16.33 3.82
N GLY A 205 -7.24 15.26 4.55
CA GLY A 205 -6.19 14.27 4.80
C GLY A 205 -6.74 12.88 5.03
N TRP A 206 -5.98 11.88 4.60
CA TRP A 206 -6.28 10.48 4.91
C TRP A 206 -5.00 9.69 5.13
N GLY A 207 -5.15 8.54 5.75
CA GLY A 207 -4.00 7.66 5.97
C GLY A 207 -4.42 6.27 6.38
N ASN A 208 -3.53 5.32 6.11
CA ASN A 208 -3.65 3.94 6.55
C ASN A 208 -2.47 3.59 7.46
N TRP A 209 -2.75 2.83 8.49
CA TRP A 209 -1.76 2.11 9.27
C TRP A 209 -2.15 0.64 9.32
N THR A 210 -1.28 -0.24 8.87
CA THR A 210 -1.49 -1.68 8.98
C THR A 210 -0.30 -2.34 9.65
N SER A 211 -0.56 -3.39 10.42
CA SER A 211 0.49 -4.29 10.90
C SER A 211 -0.01 -5.73 10.97
N THR A 212 0.87 -6.66 10.69
CA THR A 212 0.59 -8.11 10.73
C THR A 212 1.73 -8.83 11.40
N LEU A 213 1.42 -9.55 12.46
CA LEU A 213 2.31 -10.53 13.07
C LEU A 213 1.83 -11.92 12.65
N ARG A 214 2.68 -12.70 11.99
CA ARG A 214 2.35 -14.04 11.54
C ARG A 214 3.38 -15.05 12.03
N TRP A 215 2.91 -16.14 12.57
CA TRP A 215 3.70 -17.30 12.95
C TRP A 215 3.32 -18.50 12.09
N ASN A 216 4.32 -19.07 11.42
CA ASN A 216 4.17 -20.26 10.62
C ASN A 216 4.97 -21.39 11.27
N ARG A 217 4.32 -22.53 11.51
CA ARG A 217 4.96 -23.72 12.08
C ARG A 217 4.69 -24.97 11.22
N VAL A 218 5.75 -25.66 10.83
CA VAL A 218 5.67 -26.97 10.20
C VAL A 218 5.67 -28.03 11.31
N ILE A 219 4.52 -28.62 11.59
CA ILE A 219 4.37 -29.66 12.64
C ILE A 219 4.93 -30.98 12.14
N SER A 220 4.53 -31.38 10.92
CA SER A 220 4.97 -32.58 10.24
C SER A 220 4.95 -32.41 8.72
N PRO A 221 5.39 -33.38 7.90
CA PRO A 221 5.28 -33.28 6.43
C PRO A 221 3.86 -33.09 5.90
N LYS A 222 2.83 -33.46 6.69
CA LYS A 222 1.41 -33.35 6.32
C LYS A 222 0.66 -32.24 7.06
N TRP A 223 1.25 -31.66 8.11
CA TRP A 223 0.57 -30.69 8.97
C TRP A 223 1.41 -29.43 9.13
N PHE A 224 0.79 -28.30 8.86
CA PHE A 224 1.35 -27.00 9.14
C PHE A 224 0.32 -26.15 9.90
N PHE A 225 0.80 -25.17 10.63
CA PHE A 225 0.02 -24.24 11.40
C PHE A 225 0.41 -22.82 11.00
N ASN A 226 -0.58 -21.97 10.79
CA ASN A 226 -0.41 -20.54 10.58
C ASN A 226 -1.30 -19.81 11.58
N ALA A 227 -0.75 -18.84 12.29
CA ALA A 227 -1.50 -17.90 13.11
C ALA A 227 -1.11 -16.49 12.71
N SER A 228 -2.09 -15.61 12.56
CA SER A 228 -1.88 -14.20 12.25
C SER A 228 -2.68 -13.32 13.19
N ALA A 229 -2.05 -12.26 13.69
CA ALA A 229 -2.71 -11.12 14.33
C ALA A 229 -2.54 -9.92 13.41
N VAL A 230 -3.65 -9.33 13.01
CA VAL A 230 -3.71 -8.26 12.00
C VAL A 230 -4.36 -7.04 12.61
N TYR A 231 -3.72 -5.90 12.47
CA TYR A 231 -4.27 -4.59 12.80
C TYR A 231 -4.33 -3.72 11.55
N SER A 232 -5.46 -3.01 11.39
CA SER A 232 -5.64 -2.02 10.34
C SER A 232 -6.40 -0.81 10.89
N ASP A 233 -5.93 0.37 10.53
CA ASP A 233 -6.48 1.65 10.96
C ASP A 233 -6.48 2.60 9.75
N TYR A 234 -7.64 3.07 9.36
CA TYR A 234 -7.82 4.09 8.34
C TYR A 234 -8.43 5.33 8.97
N LYS A 235 -7.80 6.48 8.74
CA LYS A 235 -8.28 7.78 9.19
C LYS A 235 -8.49 8.70 8.00
N TYR A 236 -9.59 9.44 8.04
CA TYR A 236 -9.96 10.47 7.10
C TYR A 236 -10.29 11.74 7.87
N GLN A 237 -9.83 12.89 7.39
CA GLN A 237 -10.03 14.19 7.99
C GLN A 237 -10.45 15.18 6.92
N LEU A 238 -11.45 15.99 7.22
CA LEU A 238 -11.90 17.10 6.40
C LEU A 238 -12.14 18.29 7.31
N GLY A 239 -11.65 19.47 6.94
CA GLY A 239 -11.85 20.69 7.71
C GLY A 239 -11.76 21.92 6.84
N ALA A 240 -12.25 23.03 7.34
CA ALA A 240 -12.08 24.37 6.79
C ALA A 240 -11.82 25.35 7.95
N ASP A 241 -10.89 26.29 7.72
CA ASP A 241 -10.51 27.30 8.72
C ASP A 241 -11.16 28.69 8.44
N GLY A 242 -12.04 28.85 7.46
CA GLY A 242 -12.63 30.13 7.02
C GLY A 242 -13.63 30.73 8.02
N THR A 243 -14.54 31.58 7.51
CA THR A 243 -15.57 32.27 8.30
C THR A 243 -16.52 31.36 9.08
N THR A 244 -16.64 30.11 8.66
CA THR A 244 -17.40 29.05 9.34
C THR A 244 -16.51 27.82 9.52
N PRO A 245 -15.64 27.81 10.51
CA PRO A 245 -14.71 26.69 10.72
C PRO A 245 -15.46 25.42 11.06
N PHE A 246 -15.04 24.29 10.46
CA PHE A 246 -15.52 22.97 10.79
C PHE A 246 -14.40 21.95 10.70
N GLU A 247 -14.51 20.89 11.49
CA GLU A 247 -13.64 19.73 11.40
C GLU A 247 -14.49 18.45 11.47
N TRP A 248 -14.22 17.52 10.55
CA TRP A 248 -14.84 16.22 10.53
C TRP A 248 -13.77 15.12 10.41
N ASP A 249 -13.76 14.23 11.38
CA ASP A 249 -12.92 13.06 11.45
C ASP A 249 -13.73 11.78 11.27
N SER A 250 -13.24 10.87 10.45
CA SER A 250 -13.77 9.50 10.32
C SER A 250 -12.65 8.49 10.47
N ARG A 251 -12.95 7.35 11.11
CA ARG A 251 -11.94 6.32 11.38
C ARG A 251 -12.53 4.92 11.32
N ILE A 252 -11.79 4.01 10.67
CA ILE A 252 -12.13 2.59 10.61
C ILE A 252 -10.97 1.80 11.21
N ARG A 253 -11.26 0.98 12.22
CA ARG A 253 -10.27 0.10 12.85
C ARG A 253 -10.71 -1.36 12.78
N ASN A 254 -9.76 -2.23 12.48
CA ASN A 254 -9.94 -3.67 12.52
C ASN A 254 -8.82 -4.33 13.31
N LEU A 255 -9.20 -5.30 14.11
CA LEU A 255 -8.31 -6.26 14.73
C LEU A 255 -8.83 -7.65 14.37
N VAL A 256 -8.02 -8.44 13.69
CA VAL A 256 -8.38 -9.78 13.21
C VAL A 256 -7.34 -10.78 13.70
N GLN A 257 -7.82 -11.92 14.17
CA GLN A 257 -6.99 -13.09 14.51
C GLN A 257 -7.43 -14.24 13.61
N ASN A 258 -6.48 -14.85 12.91
CA ASN A 258 -6.66 -15.96 11.97
C ASN A 258 -5.77 -17.15 12.34
#